data_2c0d35f10cbd82b9f6eedab5a90efd9e
#
_entry.id   2c0d35f10cbd82b9f6eedab5a90efd9e
#
_cell.length_a   1.000
_cell.length_b   1.000
_cell.length_c   1.000
_cell.angle_alpha   90.00
_cell.angle_beta   90.00
_cell.angle_gamma   90.00
#
_symmetry.space_group_name_H-M   'P 1'
#
loop_
_entity.id
_entity.type
_entity.pdbx_description
1 polymer ?
#
loop_
_entity_poly.entity_id
_entity_poly.type
_entity_poly.pdbx_seq_one_letter_code
_entity_poly.pdbx_strand_id
1 'polypeptide(L)'
;MSGKFSSTSDRLLFAENISFEIQGKALLQNINLVLKPGEITMLIGPNGAGKSTLMRLLSGYLTPSTGQIMFQQKVLNEYASIELAQQRAVMRQHSQLNFPFSVEEVIRMGGYHRRAKEVEHYLPEVIEKTDCQPLLNKGYSQLSGGEQQRTQLARALLQLWQEDMSGKLLFLDEPTSAFDLHHQQQCLRLMRELCDKKGLTVCCILHDLNLASLYGDHIVLLAEQQLQAQGSPKEIITEANIKQWYKADIAIHPHYETNTPQVAFKR
;
A
#
# COMPACT_ATOMS: atom_id res chain seq x y z
N MET A 1 -27.96 8.14 1.61
CA MET A 1 -27.81 8.35 3.05
C MET A 1 -26.46 9.01 3.29
N SER A 2 -26.44 10.27 3.68
CA SER A 2 -25.23 11.07 3.91
C SER A 2 -24.61 10.62 5.23
N GLY A 3 -23.59 9.77 5.15
CA GLY A 3 -22.78 9.39 6.32
C GLY A 3 -22.02 10.63 6.79
N LYS A 4 -22.32 11.12 7.98
CA LYS A 4 -21.53 12.12 8.70
C LYS A 4 -20.13 11.55 8.91
N PHE A 5 -19.16 12.02 8.14
CA PHE A 5 -17.76 11.74 8.39
C PHE A 5 -17.38 12.42 9.72
N SER A 6 -16.91 11.61 10.68
CA SER A 6 -16.45 12.07 12.00
C SER A 6 -15.24 12.99 11.91
N SER A 7 -14.85 13.62 13.01
CA SER A 7 -13.89 14.70 13.19
C SER A 7 -12.64 14.66 12.28
N THR A 8 -12.11 15.82 11.95
CA THR A 8 -10.92 16.07 11.11
C THR A 8 -9.65 15.33 11.59
N SER A 9 -9.59 14.91 12.86
CA SER A 9 -8.47 14.17 13.46
C SER A 9 -8.37 12.70 13.02
N ASP A 10 -9.45 12.12 12.46
CA ASP A 10 -9.51 10.69 12.12
C ASP A 10 -9.10 10.39 10.67
N ARG A 11 -8.52 11.37 9.95
CA ARG A 11 -8.19 11.23 8.53
C ARG A 11 -6.75 11.63 8.27
N LEU A 12 -5.95 10.71 7.79
CA LEU A 12 -4.60 11.03 7.31
C LEU A 12 -4.65 11.51 5.86
N LEU A 13 -5.37 10.77 5.00
CA LEU A 13 -5.61 11.14 3.61
C LEU A 13 -7.10 11.00 3.29
N PHE A 14 -7.61 11.96 2.56
CA PHE A 14 -9.01 12.00 2.13
C PHE A 14 -9.10 12.35 0.66
N ALA A 15 -9.73 11.49 -0.13
CA ALA A 15 -10.09 11.72 -1.52
C ALA A 15 -11.58 12.00 -1.63
N GLU A 16 -11.95 13.13 -2.25
CA GLU A 16 -13.32 13.61 -2.39
C GLU A 16 -13.71 13.72 -3.85
N ASN A 17 -14.70 12.91 -4.28
CA ASN A 17 -15.29 12.91 -5.62
C ASN A 17 -14.25 12.88 -6.74
N ILE A 18 -13.12 12.16 -6.53
CA ILE A 18 -12.06 12.12 -7.52
C ILE A 18 -12.47 11.25 -8.72
N SER A 19 -12.23 11.79 -9.91
CA SER A 19 -12.30 11.04 -11.16
C SER A 19 -11.02 11.23 -11.95
N PHE A 20 -10.69 10.27 -12.79
CA PHE A 20 -9.49 10.33 -13.61
C PHE A 20 -9.77 9.75 -15.00
N GLU A 21 -9.40 10.50 -16.03
CA GLU A 21 -9.53 10.10 -17.42
C GLU A 21 -8.24 10.35 -18.20
N ILE A 22 -8.01 9.53 -19.22
CA ILE A 22 -6.94 9.72 -20.19
C ILE A 22 -7.55 9.63 -21.58
N GLN A 23 -7.32 10.65 -22.41
CA GLN A 23 -7.80 10.72 -23.79
C GLN A 23 -9.32 10.45 -23.93
N GLY A 24 -10.12 11.02 -23.00
CA GLY A 24 -11.57 10.86 -22.98
C GLY A 24 -12.06 9.51 -22.46
N LYS A 25 -11.16 8.59 -22.06
CA LYS A 25 -11.53 7.32 -21.44
C LYS A 25 -11.43 7.44 -19.92
N ALA A 26 -12.57 7.27 -19.24
CA ALA A 26 -12.57 7.23 -17.78
C ALA A 26 -11.84 5.97 -17.29
N LEU A 27 -10.95 6.15 -16.32
CA LEU A 27 -10.23 5.09 -15.63
C LEU A 27 -10.67 4.96 -14.17
N LEU A 28 -11.19 6.06 -13.59
CA LEU A 28 -11.80 6.08 -12.26
C LEU A 28 -12.91 7.13 -12.26
N GLN A 29 -14.01 6.85 -11.54
CA GLN A 29 -15.18 7.71 -11.50
C GLN A 29 -15.68 7.88 -10.07
N ASN A 30 -15.79 9.13 -9.62
CA ASN A 30 -16.45 9.54 -8.39
C ASN A 30 -15.99 8.73 -7.14
N ILE A 31 -14.69 8.59 -6.96
CA ILE A 31 -14.13 7.87 -5.82
C ILE A 31 -14.12 8.77 -4.58
N ASN A 32 -14.66 8.24 -3.49
CA ASN A 32 -14.62 8.85 -2.17
C ASN A 32 -13.96 7.86 -1.19
N LEU A 33 -12.80 8.22 -0.63
CA LEU A 33 -11.98 7.32 0.17
C LEU A 33 -11.29 8.06 1.31
N VAL A 34 -11.21 7.42 2.47
CA VAL A 34 -10.43 7.89 3.64
C VAL A 34 -9.39 6.84 4.00
N LEU A 35 -8.14 7.25 4.17
CA LEU A 35 -7.10 6.48 4.85
C LEU A 35 -6.97 7.02 6.28
N LYS A 36 -7.18 6.15 7.27
CA LYS A 36 -7.09 6.52 8.68
C LYS A 36 -5.67 6.32 9.21
N PRO A 37 -5.24 7.17 10.17
CA PRO A 37 -3.91 7.04 10.77
C PRO A 37 -3.72 5.66 11.44
N GLY A 38 -2.54 5.05 11.24
CA GLY A 38 -2.16 3.80 11.90
C GLY A 38 -2.88 2.54 11.38
N GLU A 39 -3.75 2.66 10.38
CA GLU A 39 -4.47 1.51 9.79
C GLU A 39 -3.79 1.00 8.51
N ILE A 40 -3.99 -0.28 8.23
CA ILE A 40 -3.68 -0.90 6.94
C ILE A 40 -4.96 -0.94 6.11
N THR A 41 -5.01 -0.12 5.06
CA THR A 41 -6.08 -0.18 4.05
C THR A 41 -5.66 -1.06 2.88
N MET A 42 -6.47 -2.08 2.58
CA MET A 42 -6.26 -3.00 1.46
C MET A 42 -7.12 -2.61 0.26
N LEU A 43 -6.50 -2.32 -0.88
CA LEU A 43 -7.19 -2.11 -2.15
C LEU A 43 -7.31 -3.45 -2.87
N ILE A 44 -8.53 -3.95 -3.01
CA ILE A 44 -8.83 -5.20 -3.71
C ILE A 44 -9.73 -4.94 -4.92
N GLY A 45 -9.84 -5.92 -5.80
CA GLY A 45 -10.69 -5.86 -7.00
C GLY A 45 -10.09 -6.62 -8.17
N PRO A 46 -10.87 -6.92 -9.20
CA PRO A 46 -10.40 -7.65 -10.38
C PRO A 46 -9.30 -6.89 -11.13
N ASN A 47 -8.60 -7.61 -12.04
CA ASN A 47 -7.60 -6.98 -12.89
C ASN A 47 -8.26 -5.93 -13.80
N GLY A 48 -7.58 -4.81 -13.99
CA GLY A 48 -8.11 -3.69 -14.78
C GLY A 48 -9.15 -2.80 -14.07
N ALA A 49 -9.46 -3.04 -12.79
CA ALA A 49 -10.38 -2.21 -12.01
C ALA A 49 -9.90 -0.79 -11.74
N GLY A 50 -8.61 -0.49 -11.93
CA GLY A 50 -8.03 0.84 -11.69
C GLY A 50 -7.27 0.97 -10.37
N LYS A 51 -6.97 -0.13 -9.65
CA LYS A 51 -6.29 -0.11 -8.35
C LYS A 51 -4.96 0.66 -8.36
N SER A 52 -4.04 0.34 -9.28
CA SER A 52 -2.75 1.04 -9.39
C SER A 52 -2.94 2.49 -9.84
N THR A 53 -3.94 2.81 -10.65
CA THR A 53 -4.29 4.20 -11.01
C THR A 53 -4.78 4.97 -9.78
N LEU A 54 -5.65 4.37 -8.97
CA LEU A 54 -6.11 4.97 -7.71
C LEU A 54 -4.92 5.21 -6.77
N MET A 55 -4.05 4.23 -6.58
CA MET A 55 -2.84 4.38 -5.76
C MET A 55 -1.92 5.51 -6.27
N ARG A 56 -1.76 5.66 -7.59
CA ARG A 56 -0.97 6.76 -8.17
C ARG A 56 -1.59 8.13 -7.91
N LEU A 57 -2.92 8.24 -7.91
CA LEU A 57 -3.63 9.47 -7.54
C LEU A 57 -3.45 9.77 -6.05
N LEU A 58 -3.75 8.79 -5.17
CA LEU A 58 -3.61 8.94 -3.72
C LEU A 58 -2.18 9.26 -3.30
N SER A 59 -1.19 8.77 -4.03
CA SER A 59 0.22 9.06 -3.77
C SER A 59 0.70 10.38 -4.38
N GLY A 60 -0.14 11.13 -5.12
CA GLY A 60 0.25 12.38 -5.77
C GLY A 60 1.18 12.21 -6.97
N TYR A 61 1.28 10.99 -7.53
CA TYR A 61 1.99 10.76 -8.79
C TYR A 61 1.18 11.19 -10.01
N LEU A 62 -0.15 11.11 -9.91
CA LEU A 62 -1.12 11.62 -10.88
C LEU A 62 -2.02 12.64 -10.17
N THR A 63 -2.48 13.62 -10.95
CA THR A 63 -3.48 14.59 -10.50
C THR A 63 -4.86 14.15 -10.98
N PRO A 64 -5.90 14.12 -10.14
CA PRO A 64 -7.25 13.79 -10.58
C PRO A 64 -7.77 14.79 -11.60
N SER A 65 -8.61 14.33 -12.55
CA SER A 65 -9.27 15.19 -13.53
C SER A 65 -10.36 16.05 -12.88
N THR A 66 -11.03 15.52 -11.85
CA THR A 66 -12.02 16.21 -11.02
C THR A 66 -11.91 15.77 -9.57
N GLY A 67 -12.46 16.55 -8.64
CA GLY A 67 -12.35 16.31 -7.20
C GLY A 67 -11.00 16.71 -6.64
N GLN A 68 -10.76 16.37 -5.39
CA GLN A 68 -9.51 16.74 -4.70
C GLN A 68 -9.05 15.65 -3.73
N ILE A 69 -7.76 15.66 -3.44
CA ILE A 69 -7.14 14.78 -2.44
C ILE A 69 -6.48 15.67 -1.39
N MET A 70 -6.86 15.44 -0.15
CA MET A 70 -6.28 16.10 1.01
C MET A 70 -5.37 15.13 1.75
N PHE A 71 -4.18 15.59 2.14
CA PHE A 71 -3.26 14.86 2.99
C PHE A 71 -2.89 15.74 4.18
N GLN A 72 -3.06 15.25 5.41
CA GLN A 72 -2.82 16.04 6.62
C GLN A 72 -3.45 17.45 6.56
N GLN A 73 -4.70 17.56 6.11
CA GLN A 73 -5.48 18.80 5.98
C GLN A 73 -4.98 19.81 4.93
N LYS A 74 -3.98 19.48 4.12
CA LYS A 74 -3.50 20.27 2.99
C LYS A 74 -3.81 19.55 1.67
N VAL A 75 -4.13 20.30 0.62
CA VAL A 75 -4.35 19.71 -0.72
C VAL A 75 -3.06 19.03 -1.19
N LEU A 76 -3.16 17.77 -1.63
CA LEU A 76 -2.00 16.96 -1.96
C LEU A 76 -1.08 17.59 -3.01
N ASN A 77 -1.66 18.26 -4.00
CA ASN A 77 -0.91 18.94 -5.07
C ASN A 77 -0.19 20.22 -4.63
N GLU A 78 -0.46 20.73 -3.44
CA GLU A 78 0.19 21.92 -2.88
C GLU A 78 1.48 21.58 -2.11
N TYR A 79 1.77 20.30 -1.91
CA TYR A 79 3.02 19.89 -1.28
C TYR A 79 4.19 20.03 -2.24
N ALA A 80 5.29 20.60 -1.77
CA ALA A 80 6.56 20.48 -2.46
C ALA A 80 6.99 19.00 -2.51
N SER A 81 7.64 18.58 -3.58
CA SER A 81 8.04 17.16 -3.75
C SER A 81 8.89 16.64 -2.59
N ILE A 82 9.76 17.47 -2.02
CA ILE A 82 10.61 17.11 -0.88
C ILE A 82 9.79 16.94 0.42
N GLU A 83 8.82 17.82 0.67
CA GLU A 83 7.92 17.71 1.82
C GLU A 83 7.12 16.41 1.75
N LEU A 84 6.57 16.12 0.56
CA LEU A 84 5.79 14.92 0.34
C LEU A 84 6.66 13.65 0.47
N ALA A 85 7.91 13.67 -0.02
CA ALA A 85 8.84 12.57 0.12
C ALA A 85 9.21 12.24 1.58
N GLN A 86 9.15 13.23 2.47
CA GLN A 86 9.35 13.04 3.91
C GLN A 86 8.14 12.41 4.60
N GLN A 87 6.97 12.49 4.01
CA GLN A 87 5.72 12.07 4.62
C GLN A 87 5.17 10.77 4.02
N ARG A 88 5.49 10.47 2.75
CA ARG A 88 4.98 9.29 2.09
C ARG A 88 6.03 8.61 1.20
N ALA A 89 6.00 7.28 1.17
CA ALA A 89 6.79 6.46 0.26
C ALA A 89 5.90 5.56 -0.60
N VAL A 90 6.42 5.15 -1.76
CA VAL A 90 5.72 4.28 -2.70
C VAL A 90 6.65 3.16 -3.15
N MET A 91 6.23 1.92 -2.92
CA MET A 91 6.80 0.73 -3.54
C MET A 91 5.93 0.35 -4.74
N ARG A 92 6.50 0.41 -5.95
CA ARG A 92 5.81 0.04 -7.19
C ARG A 92 6.04 -1.43 -7.52
N GLN A 93 5.08 -2.04 -8.19
CA GLN A 93 5.14 -3.44 -8.64
C GLN A 93 6.39 -3.74 -9.48
N HIS A 94 6.75 -2.85 -10.39
CA HIS A 94 7.94 -2.97 -11.22
C HIS A 94 8.81 -1.72 -11.10
N SER A 95 10.05 -1.91 -10.67
CA SER A 95 11.09 -0.88 -10.62
C SER A 95 12.33 -1.41 -11.33
N GLN A 96 12.47 -1.12 -12.63
CA GLN A 96 13.70 -1.43 -13.36
C GLN A 96 14.74 -0.36 -13.06
N LEU A 97 15.90 -0.81 -12.60
CA LEU A 97 17.09 0.01 -12.47
C LEU A 97 18.08 -0.43 -13.54
N ASN A 98 18.34 0.44 -14.51
CA ASN A 98 19.20 0.14 -15.68
C ASN A 98 20.69 0.35 -15.39
N PHE A 99 21.08 0.59 -14.14
CA PHE A 99 22.45 0.82 -13.73
C PHE A 99 22.94 -0.28 -12.79
N PRO A 100 24.24 -0.57 -12.75
CA PRO A 100 24.82 -1.65 -11.96
C PRO A 100 25.00 -1.27 -10.48
N PHE A 101 23.91 -0.87 -9.82
CA PHE A 101 23.92 -0.59 -8.38
C PHE A 101 23.96 -1.88 -7.56
N SER A 102 24.67 -1.83 -6.43
CA SER A 102 24.54 -2.83 -5.37
C SER A 102 23.20 -2.71 -4.65
N VAL A 103 22.79 -3.75 -3.95
CA VAL A 103 21.57 -3.74 -3.13
C VAL A 103 21.62 -2.64 -2.08
N GLU A 104 22.77 -2.47 -1.41
CA GLU A 104 22.94 -1.44 -0.40
C GLU A 104 22.73 -0.04 -0.99
N GLU A 105 23.32 0.26 -2.15
CA GLU A 105 23.13 1.54 -2.83
C GLU A 105 21.65 1.79 -3.16
N VAL A 106 20.92 0.77 -3.63
CA VAL A 106 19.49 0.90 -3.91
C VAL A 106 18.70 1.21 -2.64
N ILE A 107 18.97 0.53 -1.53
CA ILE A 107 18.30 0.82 -0.26
C ILE A 107 18.61 2.25 0.19
N ARG A 108 19.87 2.69 0.13
CA ARG A 108 20.32 4.04 0.50
C ARG A 108 19.63 5.16 -0.30
N MET A 109 19.20 4.89 -1.54
CA MET A 109 18.40 5.85 -2.33
C MET A 109 17.10 6.26 -1.62
N GLY A 110 16.53 5.43 -0.74
CA GLY A 110 15.40 5.80 0.09
C GLY A 110 15.70 6.99 1.02
N GLY A 111 16.95 7.11 1.45
CA GLY A 111 17.41 8.17 2.36
C GLY A 111 17.84 9.49 1.69
N TYR A 112 17.61 9.70 0.40
CA TYR A 112 18.16 10.84 -0.36
C TYR A 112 17.80 12.23 0.22
N HIS A 113 16.69 12.36 0.91
CA HIS A 113 16.23 13.60 1.55
C HIS A 113 16.71 13.75 3.00
N ARG A 114 17.41 12.73 3.55
CA ARG A 114 17.89 12.68 4.94
C ARG A 114 19.35 13.11 5.03
N ARG A 115 19.76 13.48 6.23
CA ARG A 115 21.19 13.65 6.53
C ARG A 115 21.90 12.30 6.54
N ALA A 116 23.14 12.26 6.11
CA ALA A 116 23.92 11.01 6.06
C ALA A 116 23.95 10.26 7.41
N LYS A 117 24.08 10.97 8.53
CA LYS A 117 24.05 10.38 9.89
C LYS A 117 22.74 9.68 10.22
N GLU A 118 21.60 10.19 9.74
CA GLU A 118 20.29 9.55 9.95
C GLU A 118 20.15 8.28 9.12
N VAL A 119 20.69 8.30 7.89
CA VAL A 119 20.72 7.11 7.02
C VAL A 119 21.57 6.02 7.69
N GLU A 120 22.79 6.35 8.16
CA GLU A 120 23.66 5.38 8.85
C GLU A 120 23.01 4.84 10.13
N HIS A 121 22.22 5.64 10.82
CA HIS A 121 21.54 5.22 12.05
C HIS A 121 20.42 4.21 11.78
N TYR A 122 19.57 4.45 10.78
CA TYR A 122 18.38 3.63 10.52
C TYR A 122 18.61 2.47 9.53
N LEU A 123 19.63 2.56 8.70
CA LEU A 123 19.89 1.56 7.65
C LEU A 123 20.04 0.12 8.18
N PRO A 124 20.80 -0.13 9.28
CA PRO A 124 20.97 -1.48 9.81
C PRO A 124 19.63 -2.12 10.24
N GLU A 125 18.77 -1.37 10.94
CA GLU A 125 17.46 -1.86 11.38
C GLU A 125 16.55 -2.18 10.19
N VAL A 126 16.53 -1.31 9.17
CA VAL A 126 15.74 -1.54 7.95
C VAL A 126 16.22 -2.78 7.20
N ILE A 127 17.55 -2.97 7.07
CA ILE A 127 18.15 -4.14 6.41
C ILE A 127 17.77 -5.42 7.14
N GLU A 128 17.86 -5.43 8.47
CA GLU A 128 17.48 -6.57 9.30
C GLU A 128 15.99 -6.90 9.16
N LYS A 129 15.12 -5.91 9.33
CA LYS A 129 13.65 -6.07 9.25
C LYS A 129 13.16 -6.56 7.89
N THR A 130 13.91 -6.30 6.82
CA THR A 130 13.55 -6.71 5.45
C THR A 130 14.34 -7.92 4.96
N ASP A 131 15.14 -8.53 5.83
CA ASP A 131 16.02 -9.68 5.51
C ASP A 131 16.89 -9.43 4.25
N CYS A 132 17.45 -8.22 4.15
CA CYS A 132 18.32 -7.82 3.04
C CYS A 132 19.80 -8.01 3.33
N GLN A 133 20.20 -8.38 4.57
CA GLN A 133 21.61 -8.52 4.98
C GLN A 133 22.43 -9.42 4.03
N PRO A 134 21.95 -10.62 3.62
CA PRO A 134 22.74 -11.50 2.73
C PRO A 134 22.81 -11.00 1.28
N LEU A 135 22.09 -9.94 0.94
CA LEU A 135 21.97 -9.41 -0.41
C LEU A 135 22.87 -8.19 -0.68
N LEU A 136 23.35 -7.50 0.35
CA LEU A 136 23.92 -6.15 0.28
C LEU A 136 25.01 -5.98 -0.78
N ASN A 137 25.89 -6.97 -0.92
CA ASN A 137 27.02 -6.94 -1.85
C ASN A 137 26.67 -7.47 -3.26
N LYS A 138 25.44 -7.94 -3.49
CA LYS A 138 25.01 -8.39 -4.82
C LYS A 138 24.65 -7.18 -5.69
N GLY A 139 24.85 -7.33 -6.99
CA GLY A 139 24.27 -6.39 -7.96
C GLY A 139 22.75 -6.52 -8.02
N TYR A 140 22.04 -5.42 -7.98
CA TYR A 140 20.56 -5.42 -8.00
C TYR A 140 19.98 -6.17 -9.21
N SER A 141 20.62 -6.07 -10.38
CA SER A 141 20.21 -6.79 -11.60
C SER A 141 20.41 -8.31 -11.55
N GLN A 142 21.16 -8.81 -10.59
CA GLN A 142 21.43 -10.24 -10.39
C GLN A 142 20.45 -10.92 -9.45
N LEU A 143 19.57 -10.12 -8.80
CA LEU A 143 18.60 -10.60 -7.83
C LEU A 143 17.43 -11.30 -8.50
N SER A 144 16.89 -12.31 -7.81
CA SER A 144 15.57 -12.87 -8.12
C SER A 144 14.46 -11.82 -7.93
N GLY A 145 13.28 -12.04 -8.48
CA GLY A 145 12.14 -11.13 -8.33
C GLY A 145 11.78 -10.85 -6.87
N GLY A 146 11.79 -11.87 -6.02
CA GLY A 146 11.55 -11.72 -4.58
C GLY A 146 12.64 -10.93 -3.86
N GLU A 147 13.92 -11.17 -4.17
CA GLU A 147 15.03 -10.39 -3.62
C GLU A 147 14.97 -8.92 -4.06
N GLN A 148 14.56 -8.64 -5.32
CA GLN A 148 14.32 -7.28 -5.80
C GLN A 148 13.17 -6.62 -5.05
N GLN A 149 12.05 -7.33 -4.82
CA GLN A 149 10.93 -6.79 -4.05
C GLN A 149 11.33 -6.46 -2.62
N ARG A 150 12.08 -7.32 -1.92
CA ARG A 150 12.59 -7.04 -0.57
C ARG A 150 13.48 -5.79 -0.55
N THR A 151 14.37 -5.66 -1.51
CA THR A 151 15.25 -4.48 -1.67
C THR A 151 14.42 -3.20 -1.90
N GLN A 152 13.37 -3.25 -2.72
CA GLN A 152 12.48 -2.10 -2.95
C GLN A 152 11.64 -1.76 -1.71
N LEU A 153 11.21 -2.77 -0.95
CA LEU A 153 10.55 -2.55 0.33
C LEU A 153 11.50 -1.87 1.32
N ALA A 154 12.72 -2.35 1.46
CA ALA A 154 13.75 -1.74 2.31
C ALA A 154 14.01 -0.28 1.92
N ARG A 155 14.13 0.01 0.62
CA ARG A 155 14.27 1.38 0.11
C ARG A 155 13.09 2.27 0.49
N ALA A 156 11.85 1.79 0.31
CA ALA A 156 10.66 2.55 0.65
C ALA A 156 10.51 2.76 2.17
N LEU A 157 10.88 1.77 2.96
CA LEU A 157 10.88 1.87 4.42
C LEU A 157 11.96 2.84 4.92
N LEU A 158 13.19 2.79 4.39
CA LEU A 158 14.26 3.72 4.80
C LEU A 158 13.85 5.18 4.55
N GLN A 159 13.05 5.45 3.52
CA GLN A 159 12.52 6.78 3.23
C GLN A 159 11.72 7.34 4.41
N LEU A 160 10.95 6.51 5.12
CA LEU A 160 10.03 6.93 6.18
C LEU A 160 10.54 6.59 7.59
N TRP A 161 11.59 5.76 7.71
CA TRP A 161 11.98 5.12 8.97
C TRP A 161 12.36 6.12 10.06
N GLN A 162 11.69 6.02 11.19
CA GLN A 162 11.98 6.77 12.42
C GLN A 162 11.31 6.08 13.61
N GLU A 163 11.58 6.53 14.84
CA GLU A 163 10.99 5.94 16.05
C GLU A 163 9.46 6.06 16.06
N ASP A 164 8.94 7.24 15.78
CA ASP A 164 7.51 7.52 15.63
C ASP A 164 7.21 7.81 14.15
N MET A 165 6.47 6.91 13.51
CA MET A 165 6.05 7.03 12.11
C MET A 165 4.60 7.54 11.97
N SER A 166 4.03 8.08 13.04
CA SER A 166 2.69 8.68 13.01
C SER A 166 2.62 9.78 11.96
N GLY A 167 1.55 9.79 11.19
CA GLY A 167 1.38 10.72 10.06
C GLY A 167 2.15 10.34 8.79
N LYS A 168 2.97 9.28 8.80
CA LYS A 168 3.62 8.74 7.59
C LYS A 168 2.70 7.78 6.86
N LEU A 169 2.81 7.74 5.53
CA LEU A 169 1.99 6.92 4.65
C LEU A 169 2.85 6.11 3.69
N LEU A 170 2.72 4.79 3.74
CA LEU A 170 3.39 3.86 2.85
C LEU A 170 2.39 3.26 1.86
N PHE A 171 2.65 3.43 0.57
CA PHE A 171 1.92 2.79 -0.51
C PHE A 171 2.68 1.56 -1.03
N LEU A 172 1.98 0.43 -1.13
CA LEU A 172 2.54 -0.84 -1.59
C LEU A 172 1.70 -1.40 -2.74
N ASP A 173 2.27 -1.42 -3.95
CA ASP A 173 1.62 -1.99 -5.13
C ASP A 173 2.10 -3.43 -5.33
N GLU A 174 1.29 -4.40 -4.90
CA GLU A 174 1.54 -5.85 -4.95
C GLU A 174 2.91 -6.27 -4.33
N PRO A 175 3.17 -5.90 -3.07
CA PRO A 175 4.50 -6.09 -2.47
C PRO A 175 4.90 -7.55 -2.29
N THR A 176 3.96 -8.48 -2.41
CA THR A 176 4.18 -9.92 -2.13
C THR A 176 4.11 -10.80 -3.38
N SER A 177 3.92 -10.24 -4.58
CA SER A 177 3.63 -10.99 -5.80
C SER A 177 4.75 -11.95 -6.24
N ALA A 178 6.02 -11.67 -5.90
CA ALA A 178 7.16 -12.53 -6.18
C ALA A 178 7.72 -13.25 -4.94
N PHE A 179 7.03 -13.20 -3.80
CA PHE A 179 7.45 -13.82 -2.54
C PHE A 179 6.92 -15.26 -2.42
N ASP A 180 7.72 -16.12 -1.80
CA ASP A 180 7.23 -17.37 -1.23
C ASP A 180 6.38 -17.11 0.03
N LEU A 181 5.76 -18.16 0.57
CA LEU A 181 4.86 -18.04 1.73
C LEU A 181 5.55 -17.43 2.96
N HIS A 182 6.83 -17.75 3.18
CA HIS A 182 7.59 -17.22 4.30
C HIS A 182 7.76 -15.69 4.19
N HIS A 183 8.26 -15.23 3.06
CA HIS A 183 8.50 -13.80 2.84
C HIS A 183 7.20 -12.99 2.71
N GLN A 184 6.12 -13.59 2.17
CA GLN A 184 4.78 -12.95 2.18
C GLN A 184 4.32 -12.66 3.61
N GLN A 185 4.39 -13.66 4.48
CA GLN A 185 3.98 -13.54 5.87
C GLN A 185 4.88 -12.55 6.63
N GLN A 186 6.18 -12.61 6.41
CA GLN A 186 7.16 -11.71 7.04
C GLN A 186 6.89 -10.23 6.66
N CYS A 187 6.66 -9.97 5.37
CA CYS A 187 6.34 -8.63 4.88
C CYS A 187 5.06 -8.07 5.53
N LEU A 188 3.98 -8.82 5.55
CA LEU A 188 2.70 -8.35 6.08
C LEU A 188 2.72 -8.22 7.61
N ARG A 189 3.43 -9.10 8.32
CA ARG A 189 3.68 -8.97 9.76
C ARG A 189 4.50 -7.72 10.09
N LEU A 190 5.52 -7.42 9.29
CA LEU A 190 6.29 -6.18 9.44
C LEU A 190 5.40 -4.94 9.26
N MET A 191 4.53 -4.93 8.24
CA MET A 191 3.58 -3.81 8.07
C MET A 191 2.67 -3.67 9.28
N ARG A 192 2.11 -4.77 9.80
CA ARG A 192 1.28 -4.75 11.00
C ARG A 192 2.05 -4.23 12.22
N GLU A 193 3.28 -4.73 12.42
CA GLU A 193 4.14 -4.27 13.51
C GLU A 193 4.41 -2.75 13.44
N LEU A 194 4.71 -2.22 12.24
CA LEU A 194 4.98 -0.80 12.07
C LEU A 194 3.73 0.07 12.28
N CYS A 195 2.55 -0.41 11.87
CA CYS A 195 1.30 0.28 12.15
C CYS A 195 1.01 0.30 13.66
N ASP A 196 1.08 -0.85 14.32
CA ASP A 196 0.72 -0.99 15.74
C ASP A 196 1.70 -0.31 16.69
N LYS A 197 3.02 -0.40 16.40
CA LYS A 197 4.06 0.07 17.32
C LYS A 197 4.62 1.46 16.98
N LYS A 198 4.64 1.82 15.69
CA LYS A 198 5.25 3.08 15.23
C LYS A 198 4.22 4.04 14.59
N GLY A 199 2.94 3.68 14.50
CA GLY A 199 1.87 4.53 13.97
C GLY A 199 1.91 4.74 12.46
N LEU A 200 2.65 3.91 11.70
CA LEU A 200 2.67 3.97 10.24
C LEU A 200 1.28 3.71 9.67
N THR A 201 0.90 4.44 8.64
CA THR A 201 -0.31 4.15 7.85
C THR A 201 0.10 3.45 6.55
N VAL A 202 -0.61 2.41 6.17
CA VAL A 202 -0.31 1.63 4.96
C VAL A 202 -1.53 1.57 4.05
N CYS A 203 -1.30 1.80 2.75
CA CYS A 203 -2.27 1.50 1.70
C CYS A 203 -1.65 0.48 0.75
N CYS A 204 -2.22 -0.72 0.69
CA CYS A 204 -1.63 -1.87 0.01
C CYS A 204 -2.58 -2.47 -1.02
N ILE A 205 -2.10 -2.73 -2.23
CA ILE A 205 -2.82 -3.54 -3.22
C ILE A 205 -2.40 -4.99 -3.03
N LEU A 206 -3.38 -5.87 -2.80
CA LEU A 206 -3.17 -7.32 -2.76
C LEU A 206 -4.19 -8.03 -3.65
N HIS A 207 -3.75 -9.14 -4.28
CA HIS A 207 -4.62 -10.04 -5.02
C HIS A 207 -5.16 -11.18 -4.17
N ASP A 208 -4.41 -11.59 -3.15
CA ASP A 208 -4.83 -12.64 -2.21
C ASP A 208 -5.83 -12.06 -1.21
N LEU A 209 -7.10 -12.49 -1.33
CA LEU A 209 -8.18 -12.04 -0.47
C LEU A 209 -8.04 -12.52 0.97
N ASN A 210 -7.41 -13.68 1.18
CA ASN A 210 -7.17 -14.23 2.51
C ASN A 210 -6.11 -13.41 3.26
N LEU A 211 -5.03 -13.04 2.57
CA LEU A 211 -4.02 -12.14 3.15
C LEU A 211 -4.59 -10.73 3.38
N ALA A 212 -5.38 -10.20 2.44
CA ALA A 212 -6.04 -8.91 2.62
C ALA A 212 -7.00 -8.92 3.81
N SER A 213 -7.75 -10.01 4.00
CA SER A 213 -8.66 -10.20 5.13
C SER A 213 -7.92 -10.32 6.46
N LEU A 214 -6.79 -11.03 6.48
CA LEU A 214 -6.04 -11.34 7.70
C LEU A 214 -5.27 -10.14 8.25
N TYR A 215 -4.70 -9.30 7.37
CA TYR A 215 -3.79 -8.23 7.75
C TYR A 215 -4.37 -6.81 7.59
N GLY A 216 -5.47 -6.64 6.86
CA GLY A 216 -6.11 -5.34 6.65
C GLY A 216 -7.08 -4.96 7.79
N ASP A 217 -7.05 -3.68 8.17
CA ASP A 217 -8.06 -3.09 9.07
C ASP A 217 -9.28 -2.64 8.26
N HIS A 218 -9.01 -2.09 7.08
CA HIS A 218 -10.01 -1.56 6.16
C HIS A 218 -9.80 -2.12 4.75
N ILE A 219 -10.87 -2.53 4.10
CA ILE A 219 -10.85 -3.05 2.73
C ILE A 219 -11.63 -2.11 1.83
N VAL A 220 -11.05 -1.79 0.69
CA VAL A 220 -11.67 -1.02 -0.40
C VAL A 220 -11.76 -1.92 -1.62
N LEU A 221 -12.99 -2.23 -2.02
CA LEU A 221 -13.28 -3.02 -3.21
C LEU A 221 -13.53 -2.10 -4.41
N LEU A 222 -12.62 -2.15 -5.37
CA LEU A 222 -12.69 -1.41 -6.63
C LEU A 222 -13.08 -2.34 -7.76
N ALA A 223 -14.14 -2.02 -8.50
CA ALA A 223 -14.52 -2.73 -9.72
C ALA A 223 -15.22 -1.76 -10.68
N GLU A 224 -15.16 -2.04 -11.99
CA GLU A 224 -15.79 -1.21 -13.02
C GLU A 224 -15.45 0.29 -12.88
N GLN A 225 -14.17 0.59 -12.51
CA GLN A 225 -13.64 1.94 -12.37
C GLN A 225 -14.28 2.77 -11.22
N GLN A 226 -15.02 2.12 -10.33
CA GLN A 226 -15.71 2.74 -9.19
C GLN A 226 -15.41 2.00 -7.89
N LEU A 227 -15.56 2.70 -6.78
CA LEU A 227 -15.54 2.11 -5.46
C LEU A 227 -16.90 1.44 -5.22
N GLN A 228 -16.92 0.10 -5.14
CA GLN A 228 -18.14 -0.68 -4.99
C GLN A 228 -18.52 -0.89 -3.52
N ALA A 229 -17.52 -1.06 -2.67
CA ALA A 229 -17.72 -1.23 -1.23
C ALA A 229 -16.44 -0.86 -0.47
N GLN A 230 -16.60 -0.39 0.77
CA GLN A 230 -15.49 -0.19 1.70
C GLN A 230 -15.95 -0.42 3.14
N GLY A 231 -15.08 -0.99 3.96
CA GLY A 231 -15.39 -1.35 5.36
C GLY A 231 -14.39 -2.33 5.93
N SER A 232 -14.74 -2.94 7.05
CA SER A 232 -13.94 -4.01 7.66
C SER A 232 -13.87 -5.26 6.77
N PRO A 233 -12.87 -6.13 6.96
CA PRO A 233 -12.79 -7.40 6.22
C PRO A 233 -14.10 -8.20 6.26
N LYS A 234 -14.80 -8.24 7.40
CA LYS A 234 -16.05 -8.96 7.57
C LYS A 234 -17.20 -8.40 6.74
N GLU A 235 -17.23 -7.09 6.55
CA GLU A 235 -18.27 -6.42 5.74
C GLU A 235 -18.03 -6.59 4.23
N ILE A 236 -16.76 -6.67 3.81
CA ILE A 236 -16.41 -6.62 2.39
C ILE A 236 -16.15 -7.99 1.80
N ILE A 237 -15.45 -8.90 2.52
CA ILE A 237 -15.14 -10.26 2.04
C ILE A 237 -16.37 -11.15 2.31
N THR A 238 -17.34 -11.09 1.41
CA THR A 238 -18.59 -11.87 1.45
C THR A 238 -18.77 -12.66 0.17
N GLU A 239 -19.53 -13.78 0.23
CA GLU A 239 -19.85 -14.56 -0.98
C GLU A 239 -20.52 -13.69 -2.04
N ALA A 240 -21.42 -12.79 -1.63
CA ALA A 240 -22.12 -11.88 -2.54
C ALA A 240 -21.18 -10.96 -3.31
N ASN A 241 -20.28 -10.25 -2.61
CA ASN A 241 -19.31 -9.34 -3.22
C ASN A 241 -18.33 -10.09 -4.13
N ILE A 242 -17.79 -11.22 -3.66
CA ILE A 242 -16.80 -11.98 -4.44
C ILE A 242 -17.47 -12.58 -5.68
N LYS A 243 -18.66 -13.15 -5.57
CA LYS A 243 -19.42 -13.65 -6.73
C LYS A 243 -19.74 -12.53 -7.71
N GLN A 244 -20.18 -11.37 -7.22
CA GLN A 244 -20.57 -10.25 -8.08
C GLN A 244 -19.37 -9.66 -8.83
N TRP A 245 -18.27 -9.39 -8.15
CA TRP A 245 -17.18 -8.58 -8.70
C TRP A 245 -16.01 -9.40 -9.24
N TYR A 246 -15.73 -10.58 -8.65
CA TYR A 246 -14.67 -11.47 -9.12
C TYR A 246 -15.19 -12.58 -10.04
N LYS A 247 -16.54 -12.76 -10.13
CA LYS A 247 -17.18 -13.84 -10.90
C LYS A 247 -16.74 -15.23 -10.46
N ALA A 248 -16.34 -15.37 -9.19
CA ALA A 248 -15.87 -16.60 -8.60
C ALA A 248 -16.93 -17.24 -7.70
N ASP A 249 -17.07 -18.58 -7.77
CA ASP A 249 -17.91 -19.34 -6.85
C ASP A 249 -17.07 -19.82 -5.67
N ILE A 250 -17.40 -19.29 -4.49
CA ILE A 250 -16.60 -19.47 -3.28
C ILE A 250 -17.49 -19.73 -2.06
N ALA A 251 -16.88 -20.24 -1.01
CA ALA A 251 -17.45 -20.27 0.34
C ALA A 251 -16.60 -19.39 1.26
N ILE A 252 -17.22 -18.82 2.28
CA ILE A 252 -16.54 -18.06 3.31
C ILE A 252 -16.53 -18.85 4.61
N HIS A 253 -15.36 -19.00 5.22
CA HIS A 253 -15.15 -19.64 6.52
C HIS A 253 -14.43 -18.67 7.46
N PRO A 254 -14.65 -18.74 8.78
CA PRO A 254 -13.87 -17.95 9.71
C PRO A 254 -12.43 -18.48 9.84
N HIS A 255 -11.46 -17.59 9.89
CA HIS A 255 -10.07 -17.94 10.22
C HIS A 255 -10.00 -18.42 11.69
N TYR A 256 -9.27 -19.50 11.94
CA TYR A 256 -9.28 -20.19 13.24
C TYR A 256 -8.75 -19.35 14.42
N GLU A 257 -7.81 -18.40 14.17
CA GLU A 257 -7.27 -17.53 15.23
C GLU A 257 -8.01 -16.20 15.34
N THR A 258 -8.30 -15.54 14.21
CA THR A 258 -8.74 -14.13 14.19
C THR A 258 -10.23 -13.98 13.91
N ASN A 259 -10.91 -15.06 13.51
CA ASN A 259 -12.30 -15.04 13.08
C ASN A 259 -12.58 -14.07 11.91
N THR A 260 -11.54 -13.69 11.14
CA THR A 260 -11.68 -12.94 9.88
C THR A 260 -12.15 -13.87 8.77
N PRO A 261 -12.87 -13.37 7.73
CA PRO A 261 -13.34 -14.21 6.64
C PRO A 261 -12.18 -14.79 5.82
N GLN A 262 -12.30 -16.08 5.49
CA GLN A 262 -11.39 -16.82 4.62
C GLN A 262 -12.15 -17.34 3.41
N VAL A 263 -11.61 -17.08 2.23
CA VAL A 263 -12.18 -17.50 0.94
C VAL A 263 -11.70 -18.91 0.60
N ALA A 264 -12.62 -19.82 0.34
CA ALA A 264 -12.36 -21.16 -0.18
C ALA A 264 -13.09 -21.35 -1.51
N PHE A 265 -12.41 -21.90 -2.53
CA PHE A 265 -13.04 -22.21 -3.81
C PHE A 265 -14.02 -23.38 -3.68
N LYS A 266 -15.21 -23.23 -4.27
CA LYS A 266 -16.12 -24.35 -4.52
C LYS A 266 -15.69 -25.08 -5.79
N ARG A 267 -15.88 -26.40 -5.84
CA ARG A 267 -15.63 -27.24 -7.03
C ARG A 267 -16.78 -27.19 -7.99
#